data_e15e61671d50fd3a0b68eab63ef311d3
#
_entry.id   e15e61671d50fd3a0b68eab63ef311d3
#
_cell.length_a   1.000
_cell.length_b   1.000
_cell.length_c   1.000
_cell.angle_alpha   90.00
_cell.angle_beta   90.00
_cell.angle_gamma   90.00
#
_symmetry.space_group_name_H-M   'P 1'
#
loop_
_entity.id
_entity.type
_entity.pdbx_description
1 polymer ?
#
loop_
_entity_poly.entity_id
_entity_poly.type
_entity_poly.pdbx_seq_one_letter_code
_entity_poly.pdbx_strand_id
1 'polypeptide(L)'
;MNTQMKEYRKATLRLAYLLTLMLWTGSCIDMDINRNPYETTQDELMRENHIIGSPLKSMEALVVPTQEHLYQFVEAMCGGAYGRYFGETRVGWTEKYSTYNPKSDWLKASFSDPISEMYPSYRDIINRTNDPVALAFAKILRVAIMHRSTDMFGPIPYTKVLGDKTEGDGLSAPYDSQEEVYVAMFKELEEADEALKENLGLSAEGFKKLDNLYYGDVRKWYKYLHSLQLRMAMRIVYVKPEL
;
A
#
# COMPACT_ATOMS: atom_id res chain seq x y z
N MET A 1 8.85 -27.47 -73.48
CA MET A 1 9.40 -26.24 -72.87
C MET A 1 8.33 -25.23 -72.44
N ASN A 2 7.09 -25.30 -72.97
CA ASN A 2 6.06 -24.26 -72.70
C ASN A 2 5.20 -24.50 -71.42
N THR A 3 5.11 -25.71 -70.92
CA THR A 3 4.22 -26.04 -69.83
C THR A 3 4.88 -25.69 -68.47
N GLN A 4 6.17 -25.95 -68.32
CA GLN A 4 6.94 -25.60 -67.12
C GLN A 4 7.02 -24.07 -66.87
N MET A 5 7.23 -23.29 -67.94
CA MET A 5 7.22 -21.82 -67.83
C MET A 5 5.86 -21.25 -67.41
N LYS A 6 4.75 -21.86 -67.77
CA LYS A 6 3.41 -21.46 -67.32
C LYS A 6 3.17 -21.74 -65.84
N GLU A 7 3.70 -22.85 -65.31
CA GLU A 7 3.60 -23.17 -63.87
C GLU A 7 4.50 -22.27 -63.05
N TYR A 8 5.71 -21.94 -63.50
CA TYR A 8 6.55 -20.96 -62.81
C TYR A 8 5.92 -19.55 -62.76
N ARG A 9 5.32 -19.11 -63.82
CA ARG A 9 4.59 -17.83 -63.85
C ARG A 9 3.36 -17.82 -62.93
N LYS A 10 2.65 -18.91 -62.78
CA LYS A 10 1.54 -19.00 -61.84
C LYS A 10 2.04 -19.03 -60.38
N ALA A 11 3.12 -19.69 -60.12
CA ALA A 11 3.74 -19.73 -58.77
C ALA A 11 4.26 -18.35 -58.36
N THR A 12 4.94 -17.63 -59.24
CA THR A 12 5.42 -16.25 -58.98
C THR A 12 4.28 -15.26 -58.77
N LEU A 13 3.21 -15.36 -59.56
CA LEU A 13 2.00 -14.53 -59.37
C LEU A 13 1.29 -14.82 -58.03
N ARG A 14 1.20 -16.09 -57.62
CA ARG A 14 0.63 -16.48 -56.33
C ARG A 14 1.50 -15.97 -55.17
N LEU A 15 2.80 -16.04 -55.31
CA LEU A 15 3.74 -15.53 -54.29
C LEU A 15 3.67 -14.00 -54.19
N ALA A 16 3.60 -13.31 -55.28
CA ALA A 16 3.42 -11.84 -55.34
C ALA A 16 2.10 -11.41 -54.70
N TYR A 17 1.01 -12.16 -54.99
CA TYR A 17 -0.29 -11.89 -54.39
C TYR A 17 -0.30 -12.16 -52.88
N LEU A 18 0.36 -13.20 -52.40
CA LEU A 18 0.52 -13.46 -50.96
C LEU A 18 1.36 -12.39 -50.26
N LEU A 19 2.42 -11.91 -50.90
CA LEU A 19 3.24 -10.81 -50.38
C LEU A 19 2.51 -9.49 -50.30
N THR A 20 1.70 -9.17 -51.31
CA THR A 20 0.83 -7.97 -51.26
C THR A 20 -0.27 -8.09 -50.23
N LEU A 21 -0.86 -9.28 -50.03
CA LEU A 21 -1.82 -9.50 -48.96
C LEU A 21 -1.19 -9.32 -47.57
N MET A 22 0.03 -9.82 -47.33
CA MET A 22 0.79 -9.62 -46.08
C MET A 22 1.13 -8.16 -45.81
N LEU A 23 1.41 -7.37 -46.87
CA LEU A 23 1.65 -5.93 -46.72
C LEU A 23 0.38 -5.15 -46.36
N TRP A 24 -0.80 -5.63 -46.77
CA TRP A 24 -2.08 -4.99 -46.44
C TRP A 24 -2.58 -5.33 -45.03
N THR A 25 -2.22 -6.48 -44.47
CA THR A 25 -2.58 -6.87 -43.09
C THR A 25 -1.66 -6.25 -42.05
N GLY A 26 -0.49 -5.72 -42.41
CA GLY A 26 0.45 -5.06 -41.49
C GLY A 26 0.07 -3.62 -41.12
N SER A 27 -1.00 -3.06 -41.71
CA SER A 27 -1.35 -1.64 -41.58
C SER A 27 -2.18 -1.25 -40.35
N CYS A 28 -2.46 -2.19 -39.44
CA CYS A 28 -3.34 -1.90 -38.29
C CYS A 28 -2.71 -2.18 -36.91
N ILE A 29 -1.39 -2.12 -36.79
CA ILE A 29 -0.75 -2.17 -35.49
C ILE A 29 -0.18 -0.79 -35.15
N ASP A 30 -1.05 0.20 -35.14
CA ASP A 30 -0.74 1.44 -34.47
C ASP A 30 -1.15 1.25 -33.00
N MET A 31 -0.16 0.94 -32.17
CA MET A 31 -0.34 0.76 -30.71
C MET A 31 -0.80 2.05 -30.04
N ASP A 32 -0.68 3.20 -30.72
CA ASP A 32 -1.11 4.49 -30.18
C ASP A 32 -2.63 4.71 -30.30
N ILE A 33 -3.33 3.97 -31.18
CA ILE A 33 -4.80 4.01 -31.27
C ILE A 33 -5.49 3.53 -29.99
N ASN A 34 -4.85 2.64 -29.25
CA ASN A 34 -5.36 2.09 -27.98
C ASN A 34 -4.89 2.87 -26.75
N ARG A 35 -4.13 3.94 -26.91
CA ARG A 35 -3.78 4.83 -25.80
C ARG A 35 -4.93 5.79 -25.53
N ASN A 36 -5.39 5.81 -24.31
CA ASN A 36 -6.33 6.83 -23.84
C ASN A 36 -5.58 8.19 -23.81
N PRO A 37 -5.95 9.19 -24.64
CA PRO A 37 -5.25 10.48 -24.65
C PRO A 37 -5.41 11.29 -23.34
N TYR A 38 -6.30 10.85 -22.46
CA TYR A 38 -6.53 11.45 -21.15
C TYR A 38 -5.87 10.65 -20.01
N GLU A 39 -5.17 9.57 -20.33
CA GLU A 39 -4.43 8.79 -19.34
C GLU A 39 -3.07 9.44 -19.08
N THR A 40 -2.77 9.64 -17.81
CA THR A 40 -1.48 10.21 -17.40
C THR A 40 -0.34 9.26 -17.79
N THR A 41 0.63 9.77 -18.54
CA THR A 41 1.78 9.00 -18.99
C THR A 41 2.72 8.68 -17.82
N GLN A 42 3.52 7.62 -17.96
CA GLN A 42 4.57 7.27 -16.96
C GLN A 42 5.54 8.45 -16.73
N ASP A 43 5.90 9.17 -17.79
CA ASP A 43 6.80 10.33 -17.70
C ASP A 43 6.17 11.51 -16.93
N GLU A 44 4.87 11.71 -17.05
CA GLU A 44 4.14 12.71 -16.27
C GLU A 44 4.05 12.32 -14.80
N LEU A 45 3.79 11.05 -14.51
CA LEU A 45 3.80 10.51 -13.14
C LEU A 45 5.18 10.63 -12.49
N MET A 46 6.26 10.43 -13.25
CA MET A 46 7.63 10.56 -12.75
C MET A 46 8.04 12.02 -12.53
N ARG A 47 7.60 12.97 -13.37
CA ARG A 47 8.00 14.37 -13.29
C ARG A 47 7.69 15.05 -11.95
N GLU A 48 6.58 14.71 -11.31
CA GLU A 48 6.17 15.29 -10.03
C GLU A 48 6.22 14.26 -8.88
N ASN A 49 6.94 13.17 -9.07
CA ASN A 49 7.04 12.06 -8.12
C ASN A 49 5.68 11.45 -7.69
N HIS A 50 4.64 11.64 -8.54
CA HIS A 50 3.31 11.13 -8.26
C HIS A 50 3.27 9.61 -8.11
N ILE A 51 4.20 8.90 -8.77
CA ILE A 51 4.27 7.45 -8.76
C ILE A 51 4.55 6.89 -7.35
N ILE A 52 5.25 7.65 -6.52
CA ILE A 52 5.58 7.31 -5.13
C ILE A 52 4.72 8.12 -4.15
N GLY A 53 4.53 9.39 -4.43
CA GLY A 53 3.81 10.30 -3.54
C GLY A 53 2.31 10.01 -3.45
N SER A 54 1.68 9.52 -4.53
CA SER A 54 0.26 9.15 -4.51
C SER A 54 -0.04 7.96 -3.60
N PRO A 55 0.69 6.82 -3.70
CA PRO A 55 0.56 5.73 -2.72
C PRO A 55 0.90 6.16 -1.29
N LEU A 56 1.93 7.01 -1.10
CA LEU A 56 2.28 7.55 0.23
C LEU A 56 1.10 8.32 0.85
N LYS A 57 0.51 9.24 0.08
CA LYS A 57 -0.67 10.00 0.49
C LYS A 57 -1.88 9.10 0.84
N SER A 58 -2.06 8.01 0.10
CA SER A 58 -3.10 7.02 0.41
C SER A 58 -2.85 6.34 1.75
N MET A 59 -1.59 5.99 2.05
CA MET A 59 -1.22 5.43 3.36
C MET A 59 -1.41 6.45 4.49
N GLU A 60 -1.06 7.73 4.29
CA GLU A 60 -1.28 8.79 5.29
C GLU A 60 -2.74 8.87 5.74
N ALA A 61 -3.67 8.75 4.80
CA ALA A 61 -5.10 8.79 5.08
C ALA A 61 -5.60 7.62 5.95
N LEU A 62 -4.84 6.51 6.00
CA LEU A 62 -5.18 5.33 6.80
C LEU A 62 -4.64 5.37 8.24
N VAL A 63 -3.68 6.26 8.54
CA VAL A 63 -3.09 6.35 9.90
C VAL A 63 -4.14 6.69 10.94
N VAL A 64 -5.00 7.68 10.64
CA VAL A 64 -6.17 8.02 11.45
C VAL A 64 -7.35 8.14 10.49
N PRO A 65 -8.34 7.26 10.58
CA PRO A 65 -9.52 7.36 9.74
C PRO A 65 -10.22 8.71 9.97
N THR A 66 -10.25 9.55 8.94
CA THR A 66 -10.92 10.87 8.99
C THR A 66 -12.32 10.82 8.43
N GLN A 67 -12.62 9.80 7.64
CA GLN A 67 -13.93 9.59 7.10
C GLN A 67 -14.91 9.23 8.25
N GLU A 68 -16.02 9.93 8.34
CA GLU A 68 -17.00 9.87 9.43
C GLU A 68 -17.41 8.43 9.79
N HIS A 69 -17.71 7.62 8.80
CA HIS A 69 -18.14 6.24 8.97
C HIS A 69 -17.04 5.34 9.58
N LEU A 70 -15.81 5.42 9.06
CA LEU A 70 -14.68 4.63 9.57
C LEU A 70 -14.27 5.09 10.97
N TYR A 71 -14.20 6.40 11.20
CA TYR A 71 -13.90 6.96 12.52
C TYR A 71 -14.92 6.48 13.58
N GLN A 72 -16.20 6.47 13.22
CA GLN A 72 -17.26 6.01 14.11
C GLN A 72 -17.01 4.58 14.61
N PHE A 73 -16.67 3.65 13.71
CA PHE A 73 -16.49 2.24 14.10
C PHE A 73 -15.20 2.01 14.86
N VAL A 74 -14.09 2.65 14.48
CA VAL A 74 -12.77 2.40 15.06
C VAL A 74 -12.57 3.17 16.37
N GLU A 75 -12.84 4.47 16.37
CA GLU A 75 -12.51 5.33 17.51
C GLU A 75 -13.71 5.48 18.47
N ALA A 76 -14.85 5.91 17.98
CA ALA A 76 -15.96 6.26 18.86
C ALA A 76 -16.64 5.01 19.46
N MET A 77 -17.05 4.05 18.63
CA MET A 77 -17.82 2.91 19.10
C MET A 77 -16.95 1.82 19.72
N CYS A 78 -15.79 1.55 19.16
CA CYS A 78 -14.84 0.57 19.69
C CYS A 78 -14.00 1.19 20.83
N GLY A 79 -13.11 2.13 20.50
CA GLY A 79 -12.20 2.73 21.45
C GLY A 79 -12.90 3.43 22.61
N GLY A 80 -13.96 4.18 22.30
CA GLY A 80 -14.77 4.88 23.30
C GLY A 80 -15.49 3.95 24.27
N ALA A 81 -16.10 2.87 23.75
CA ALA A 81 -16.82 1.89 24.57
C ALA A 81 -15.86 1.03 25.41
N TYR A 82 -14.80 0.46 24.81
CA TYR A 82 -13.86 -0.39 25.52
C TYR A 82 -12.97 0.40 26.49
N GLY A 83 -12.62 1.64 26.13
CA GLY A 83 -11.92 2.57 27.01
C GLY A 83 -12.78 3.16 28.10
N ARG A 84 -14.10 2.85 28.13
CA ARG A 84 -15.10 3.36 29.08
C ARG A 84 -15.24 4.89 29.10
N TYR A 85 -14.92 5.54 27.97
CA TYR A 85 -15.16 6.97 27.80
C TYR A 85 -16.63 7.26 27.50
N PHE A 86 -17.33 6.30 26.87
CA PHE A 86 -18.74 6.41 26.52
C PHE A 86 -19.55 5.24 27.08
N GLY A 87 -20.72 5.57 27.62
CA GLY A 87 -21.74 4.61 28.00
C GLY A 87 -22.85 4.61 26.98
N GLU A 88 -23.33 3.44 26.59
CA GLU A 88 -24.46 3.30 25.70
C GLU A 88 -25.75 3.16 26.50
N THR A 89 -26.67 4.11 26.33
CA THR A 89 -27.95 4.13 27.05
C THR A 89 -29.09 3.53 26.26
N ARG A 90 -28.91 3.31 24.94
CA ARG A 90 -30.02 2.82 24.10
C ARG A 90 -30.13 1.30 24.12
N VAL A 91 -31.26 0.83 24.55
CA VAL A 91 -31.68 -0.58 24.48
C VAL A 91 -32.21 -0.85 23.07
N GLY A 92 -31.75 -1.88 22.37
CA GLY A 92 -32.35 -2.27 21.09
C GLY A 92 -31.39 -2.80 20.02
N TRP A 93 -30.11 -2.55 20.17
CA TRP A 93 -29.10 -3.20 19.31
C TRP A 93 -28.45 -4.36 20.07
N THR A 94 -28.57 -5.56 19.53
CA THR A 94 -27.99 -6.77 20.11
C THR A 94 -26.51 -6.93 19.78
N GLU A 95 -26.11 -6.47 18.59
CA GLU A 95 -24.71 -6.54 18.11
C GLU A 95 -24.06 -5.17 18.28
N LYS A 96 -23.14 -5.04 19.25
CA LYS A 96 -22.45 -3.78 19.58
C LYS A 96 -21.17 -3.99 20.37
N TYR A 97 -20.24 -3.04 20.30
CA TYR A 97 -18.97 -3.08 21.03
C TYR A 97 -19.17 -3.07 22.55
N SER A 98 -20.09 -2.28 23.05
CA SER A 98 -20.34 -2.15 24.49
C SER A 98 -20.76 -3.45 25.20
N THR A 99 -21.25 -4.43 24.44
CA THR A 99 -21.58 -5.78 24.93
C THR A 99 -20.60 -6.85 24.45
N TYR A 100 -19.45 -6.46 23.91
CA TYR A 100 -18.43 -7.36 23.35
C TYR A 100 -18.96 -8.26 22.22
N ASN A 101 -19.97 -7.82 21.50
CA ASN A 101 -20.60 -8.52 20.39
C ASN A 101 -20.77 -7.57 19.16
N PRO A 102 -19.69 -7.01 18.60
CA PRO A 102 -19.81 -6.10 17.45
C PRO A 102 -20.21 -6.85 16.19
N LYS A 103 -20.89 -6.15 15.27
CA LYS A 103 -21.14 -6.66 13.92
C LYS A 103 -19.84 -6.91 13.18
N SER A 104 -19.80 -7.99 12.40
CA SER A 104 -18.64 -8.33 11.56
C SER A 104 -18.25 -7.21 10.59
N ASP A 105 -19.23 -6.51 10.02
CA ASP A 105 -18.98 -5.37 9.11
C ASP A 105 -18.29 -4.19 9.81
N TRP A 106 -18.53 -4.00 11.09
CA TRP A 106 -17.84 -2.97 11.88
C TRP A 106 -16.39 -3.32 12.17
N LEU A 107 -16.09 -4.62 12.33
CA LEU A 107 -14.73 -5.12 12.53
C LEU A 107 -13.86 -4.96 11.27
N LYS A 108 -14.46 -4.96 10.08
CA LYS A 108 -13.71 -4.73 8.83
C LYS A 108 -12.96 -3.40 8.84
N ALA A 109 -13.58 -2.34 9.33
CA ALA A 109 -12.97 -1.01 9.40
C ALA A 109 -11.66 -0.98 10.20
N SER A 110 -11.49 -1.90 11.16
CA SER A 110 -10.30 -1.97 12.01
C SER A 110 -9.30 -3.04 11.60
N PHE A 111 -9.72 -4.03 10.81
CA PHE A 111 -8.90 -5.18 10.45
C PHE A 111 -8.65 -5.32 8.95
N SER A 112 -9.66 -5.71 8.18
CA SER A 112 -9.47 -6.04 6.76
C SER A 112 -9.25 -4.81 5.89
N ASP A 113 -9.94 -3.70 6.17
CA ASP A 113 -9.85 -2.50 5.35
C ASP A 113 -8.45 -1.85 5.43
N PRO A 114 -7.85 -1.63 6.62
CA PRO A 114 -6.46 -1.15 6.70
C PRO A 114 -5.46 -2.06 5.97
N ILE A 115 -5.64 -3.38 6.05
CA ILE A 115 -4.78 -4.36 5.39
C ILE A 115 -4.93 -4.27 3.88
N SER A 116 -6.16 -4.33 3.37
CA SER A 116 -6.44 -4.37 1.93
C SER A 116 -6.12 -3.06 1.21
N GLU A 117 -6.20 -1.92 1.89
CA GLU A 117 -5.92 -0.61 1.31
C GLU A 117 -4.45 -0.20 1.44
N MET A 118 -3.79 -0.55 2.55
CA MET A 118 -2.40 -0.16 2.80
C MET A 118 -1.40 -0.98 1.98
N TYR A 119 -1.52 -2.31 1.94
CA TYR A 119 -0.51 -3.15 1.31
C TYR A 119 -0.32 -2.93 -0.20
N PRO A 120 -1.34 -2.65 -1.03
CA PRO A 120 -1.12 -2.27 -2.42
C PRO A 120 -0.26 -1.02 -2.54
N SER A 121 -0.55 0.03 -1.76
CA SER A 121 0.20 1.29 -1.75
C SER A 121 1.64 1.08 -1.26
N TYR A 122 1.83 0.34 -0.17
CA TYR A 122 3.16 0.01 0.35
C TYR A 122 4.00 -0.79 -0.67
N ARG A 123 3.40 -1.80 -1.32
CA ARG A 123 4.05 -2.60 -2.37
C ARG A 123 4.45 -1.75 -3.57
N ASP A 124 3.60 -0.83 -3.97
CA ASP A 124 3.91 0.09 -5.06
C ASP A 124 5.15 0.93 -4.75
N ILE A 125 5.27 1.45 -3.54
CA ILE A 125 6.44 2.24 -3.13
C ILE A 125 7.70 1.38 -3.15
N ILE A 126 7.73 0.24 -2.46
CA ILE A 126 8.93 -0.59 -2.34
C ILE A 126 9.40 -1.19 -3.66
N ASN A 127 8.51 -1.37 -4.63
CA ASN A 127 8.84 -1.91 -5.96
C ASN A 127 9.29 -0.85 -6.95
N ARG A 128 9.04 0.44 -6.68
CA ARG A 128 9.25 1.52 -7.65
C ARG A 128 10.37 2.48 -7.26
N THR A 129 10.86 2.44 -6.04
CA THR A 129 11.93 3.33 -5.61
C THR A 129 12.96 2.64 -4.72
N ASN A 130 14.20 3.14 -4.81
CA ASN A 130 15.29 2.84 -3.89
C ASN A 130 15.67 4.08 -3.05
N ASP A 131 14.88 5.14 -3.10
CA ASP A 131 15.10 6.34 -2.29
C ASP A 131 14.91 5.99 -0.80
N PRO A 132 15.97 6.10 0.02
CA PRO A 132 15.91 5.71 1.43
C PRO A 132 14.91 6.55 2.23
N VAL A 133 14.68 7.81 1.85
CA VAL A 133 13.72 8.69 2.51
C VAL A 133 12.28 8.25 2.23
N ALA A 134 11.97 7.95 0.96
CA ALA A 134 10.65 7.46 0.57
C ALA A 134 10.32 6.11 1.23
N LEU A 135 11.30 5.20 1.26
CA LEU A 135 11.16 3.90 1.92
C LEU A 135 10.98 4.04 3.44
N ALA A 136 11.69 4.99 4.06
CA ALA A 136 11.53 5.28 5.49
C ALA A 136 10.12 5.82 5.79
N PHE A 137 9.60 6.75 5.00
CA PHE A 137 8.22 7.26 5.16
C PHE A 137 7.19 6.13 5.03
N ALA A 138 7.36 5.25 4.04
CA ALA A 138 6.48 4.11 3.84
C ALA A 138 6.50 3.13 5.03
N LYS A 139 7.68 2.81 5.59
CA LYS A 139 7.83 1.97 6.79
C LYS A 139 7.16 2.59 8.00
N ILE A 140 7.40 3.88 8.25
CA ILE A 140 6.77 4.61 9.36
C ILE A 140 5.25 4.55 9.25
N LEU A 141 4.69 4.80 8.08
CA LEU A 141 3.25 4.75 7.85
C LEU A 141 2.69 3.34 8.01
N ARG A 142 3.37 2.33 7.49
CA ARG A 142 2.98 0.93 7.69
C ARG A 142 2.87 0.59 9.16
N VAL A 143 3.88 0.93 9.96
CA VAL A 143 3.88 0.72 11.40
C VAL A 143 2.77 1.52 12.08
N ALA A 144 2.61 2.80 11.72
CA ALA A 144 1.57 3.67 12.28
C ALA A 144 0.15 3.15 12.05
N ILE A 145 -0.10 2.49 10.91
CA ILE A 145 -1.39 1.88 10.60
C ILE A 145 -1.55 0.55 11.34
N MET A 146 -0.58 -0.35 11.18
CA MET A 146 -0.73 -1.75 11.56
C MET A 146 -0.58 -2.01 13.07
N HIS A 147 0.15 -1.14 13.83
CA HIS A 147 0.22 -1.31 15.28
C HIS A 147 -1.16 -1.20 15.93
N ARG A 148 -2.07 -0.42 15.38
CA ARG A 148 -3.45 -0.30 15.86
C ARG A 148 -4.23 -1.60 15.64
N SER A 149 -4.01 -2.26 14.51
CA SER A 149 -4.66 -3.55 14.21
C SER A 149 -4.17 -4.65 15.15
N THR A 150 -2.86 -4.76 15.40
CA THR A 150 -2.34 -5.76 16.35
C THR A 150 -2.72 -5.45 17.79
N ASP A 151 -2.82 -4.17 18.19
CA ASP A 151 -3.30 -3.78 19.51
C ASP A 151 -4.75 -4.21 19.76
N MET A 152 -5.57 -4.25 18.72
CA MET A 152 -6.99 -4.59 18.80
C MET A 152 -7.24 -6.10 18.67
N PHE A 153 -6.50 -6.78 17.80
CA PHE A 153 -6.78 -8.17 17.42
C PHE A 153 -5.71 -9.17 17.88
N GLY A 154 -4.54 -8.70 18.35
CA GLY A 154 -3.39 -9.55 18.68
C GLY A 154 -2.67 -10.01 17.41
N PRO A 155 -2.67 -11.31 17.07
CA PRO A 155 -2.04 -11.81 15.85
C PRO A 155 -2.64 -11.21 14.59
N ILE A 156 -1.76 -10.77 13.66
CA ILE A 156 -2.16 -10.22 12.35
C ILE A 156 -1.20 -10.70 11.25
N PRO A 157 -1.60 -10.68 9.98
CA PRO A 157 -0.66 -10.91 8.88
C PRO A 157 0.24 -9.69 8.70
N TYR A 158 1.56 -9.83 8.94
CA TYR A 158 2.50 -8.73 8.89
C TYR A 158 3.80 -9.05 8.13
N THR A 159 4.61 -10.01 8.61
CA THR A 159 5.95 -10.25 8.07
C THR A 159 5.93 -10.96 6.72
N LYS A 160 4.94 -11.81 6.48
CA LYS A 160 4.85 -12.70 5.30
C LYS A 160 3.88 -12.23 4.21
N VAL A 161 3.22 -11.09 4.40
CA VAL A 161 2.23 -10.58 3.44
C VAL A 161 2.84 -10.20 2.09
N LEU A 162 4.11 -9.78 2.09
CA LEU A 162 4.85 -9.34 0.90
C LEU A 162 5.82 -10.42 0.39
N GLY A 163 5.77 -11.61 0.96
CA GLY A 163 6.60 -12.74 0.59
C GLY A 163 6.40 -13.19 -0.85
N ASP A 164 7.30 -14.03 -1.31
CA ASP A 164 7.28 -14.58 -2.66
C ASP A 164 5.99 -15.37 -2.88
N LYS A 165 5.30 -15.10 -3.98
CA LYS A 165 4.02 -15.75 -4.35
C LYS A 165 4.13 -17.27 -4.53
N THR A 166 5.34 -17.81 -4.42
CA THR A 166 5.64 -19.25 -4.55
C THR A 166 5.40 -20.03 -3.26
N GLU A 167 5.25 -19.40 -2.11
CA GLU A 167 5.02 -20.07 -0.82
C GLU A 167 3.55 -20.05 -0.37
N GLY A 168 2.64 -20.22 -1.27
CA GLY A 168 1.21 -20.31 -0.99
C GLY A 168 0.39 -19.94 -2.21
N ASP A 169 -0.86 -20.34 -2.22
CA ASP A 169 -1.84 -20.04 -3.27
C ASP A 169 -2.16 -18.53 -3.40
N GLY A 170 -1.41 -17.67 -2.75
CA GLY A 170 -1.52 -16.21 -2.83
C GLY A 170 -2.79 -15.63 -2.20
N LEU A 171 -3.63 -16.47 -1.61
CA LEU A 171 -4.94 -16.09 -1.06
C LEU A 171 -4.94 -15.97 0.47
N SER A 172 -3.93 -16.54 1.16
CA SER A 172 -3.83 -16.46 2.61
C SER A 172 -2.41 -16.12 3.06
N ALA A 173 -2.25 -15.00 3.75
CA ALA A 173 -1.02 -14.70 4.47
C ALA A 173 -1.12 -15.30 5.89
N PRO A 174 -0.09 -16.04 6.37
CA PRO A 174 -0.09 -16.53 7.73
C PRO A 174 -0.06 -15.38 8.73
N TYR A 175 -0.67 -15.60 9.88
CA TYR A 175 -0.66 -14.64 10.97
C TYR A 175 0.65 -14.76 11.74
N ASP A 176 1.25 -13.64 12.06
CA ASP A 176 2.34 -13.54 13.01
C ASP A 176 1.76 -13.27 14.40
N SER A 177 2.41 -13.77 15.46
CA SER A 177 2.04 -13.44 16.83
C SER A 177 2.22 -11.93 17.07
N GLN A 178 1.49 -11.37 18.04
CA GLN A 178 1.64 -9.96 18.39
C GLN A 178 3.10 -9.59 18.75
N GLU A 179 3.82 -10.48 19.42
CA GLU A 179 5.23 -10.29 19.75
C GLU A 179 6.09 -10.19 18.48
N GLU A 180 5.95 -11.12 17.54
CA GLU A 180 6.67 -11.09 16.26
C GLU A 180 6.37 -9.82 15.47
N VAL A 181 5.10 -9.39 15.46
CA VAL A 181 4.69 -8.14 14.81
C VAL A 181 5.39 -6.93 15.43
N TYR A 182 5.41 -6.82 16.77
CA TYR A 182 6.06 -5.71 17.45
C TYR A 182 7.58 -5.69 17.20
N VAL A 183 8.24 -6.85 17.27
CA VAL A 183 9.68 -6.96 16.95
C VAL A 183 9.96 -6.50 15.53
N ALA A 184 9.15 -6.94 14.57
CA ALA A 184 9.31 -6.52 13.18
C ALA A 184 9.08 -5.01 13.01
N MET A 185 8.07 -4.45 13.67
CA MET A 185 7.77 -3.02 13.63
C MET A 185 8.91 -2.17 14.21
N PHE A 186 9.47 -2.55 15.35
CA PHE A 186 10.63 -1.82 15.91
C PHE A 186 11.83 -1.87 14.98
N LYS A 187 12.11 -3.02 14.37
CA LYS A 187 13.18 -3.15 13.37
C LYS A 187 12.94 -2.24 12.15
N GLU A 188 11.72 -2.18 11.63
CA GLU A 188 11.37 -1.28 10.52
C GLU A 188 11.57 0.20 10.90
N LEU A 189 11.24 0.58 12.14
CA LEU A 189 11.47 1.94 12.63
C LEU A 189 12.96 2.24 12.85
N GLU A 190 13.78 1.28 13.27
CA GLU A 190 15.24 1.44 13.35
C GLU A 190 15.86 1.66 11.95
N GLU A 191 15.47 0.85 10.98
CA GLU A 191 15.91 1.02 9.59
C GLU A 191 15.48 2.39 9.01
N ALA A 192 14.29 2.85 9.36
CA ALA A 192 13.81 4.18 8.99
C ALA A 192 14.55 5.31 9.72
N ASP A 193 14.91 5.11 10.99
CA ASP A 193 15.70 6.06 11.79
C ASP A 193 17.07 6.32 11.15
N GLU A 194 17.79 5.26 10.83
CA GLU A 194 19.09 5.36 10.16
C GLU A 194 18.99 6.14 8.85
N ALA A 195 18.01 5.77 8.00
CA ALA A 195 17.80 6.43 6.71
C ALA A 195 17.44 7.91 6.85
N LEU A 196 16.56 8.28 7.77
CA LEU A 196 16.18 9.68 7.98
C LEU A 196 17.28 10.48 8.66
N LYS A 197 18.04 9.91 9.58
CA LYS A 197 19.14 10.57 10.29
C LYS A 197 20.23 11.02 9.34
N GLU A 198 20.58 10.22 8.35
CA GLU A 198 21.54 10.58 7.31
C GLU A 198 21.04 11.70 6.38
N ASN A 199 19.72 11.91 6.35
CA ASN A 199 19.04 12.83 5.43
C ASN A 199 18.35 14.02 6.12
N LEU A 200 18.63 14.30 7.40
CA LEU A 200 17.97 15.36 8.20
C LEU A 200 18.10 16.78 7.64
N GLY A 201 19.11 17.03 6.83
CA GLY A 201 19.33 18.32 6.17
C GLY A 201 18.61 18.48 4.84
N LEU A 202 18.00 17.41 4.34
CA LEU A 202 17.33 17.39 3.05
C LEU A 202 15.85 17.72 3.19
N SER A 203 15.31 18.39 2.19
CA SER A 203 13.88 18.48 1.96
C SER A 203 13.55 17.49 0.85
N ALA A 204 12.62 16.60 1.11
CA ALA A 204 12.11 15.68 0.09
C ALA A 204 11.17 16.46 -0.85
N GLU A 205 11.74 17.36 -1.66
CA GLU A 205 10.98 18.29 -2.52
C GLU A 205 9.96 17.59 -3.42
N GLY A 206 10.29 16.36 -3.89
CA GLY A 206 9.35 15.53 -4.66
C GLY A 206 8.08 15.14 -3.90
N PHE A 207 8.07 15.21 -2.57
CA PHE A 207 6.90 14.89 -1.76
C PHE A 207 6.16 16.12 -1.24
N LYS A 208 6.70 17.33 -1.43
CA LYS A 208 6.16 18.57 -0.86
C LYS A 208 4.68 18.81 -1.16
N LYS A 209 4.21 18.42 -2.35
CA LYS A 209 2.81 18.56 -2.76
C LYS A 209 1.94 17.35 -2.36
N LEU A 210 2.53 16.23 -2.05
CA LEU A 210 1.85 14.94 -1.89
C LEU A 210 1.84 14.44 -0.45
N ASP A 211 2.82 14.82 0.36
CA ASP A 211 2.83 14.61 1.80
C ASP A 211 1.95 15.67 2.48
N ASN A 212 0.78 15.26 2.93
CA ASN A 212 -0.17 16.12 3.61
C ASN A 212 0.18 16.37 5.09
N LEU A 213 1.08 15.57 5.68
CA LEU A 213 1.44 15.66 7.09
C LEU A 213 2.53 16.69 7.32
N TYR A 214 3.62 16.58 6.60
CA TYR A 214 4.82 17.39 6.87
C TYR A 214 5.43 18.03 5.63
N TYR A 215 4.78 17.90 4.46
CA TYR A 215 5.22 18.54 3.21
C TYR A 215 6.66 18.17 2.81
N GLY A 216 7.05 16.92 3.00
CA GLY A 216 8.40 16.42 2.71
C GLY A 216 9.47 16.84 3.72
N ASP A 217 9.11 17.41 4.86
CA ASP A 217 10.06 17.81 5.92
C ASP A 217 10.58 16.56 6.66
N VAL A 218 11.77 16.10 6.28
CA VAL A 218 12.42 14.92 6.83
C VAL A 218 12.62 15.03 8.35
N ARG A 219 12.90 16.21 8.88
CA ARG A 219 13.09 16.42 10.33
C ARG A 219 11.78 16.22 11.10
N LYS A 220 10.64 16.59 10.54
CA LYS A 220 9.34 16.37 11.16
C LYS A 220 8.96 14.89 11.13
N TRP A 221 9.22 14.20 10.03
CA TRP A 221 9.06 12.75 9.93
C TRP A 221 9.95 12.01 10.93
N TYR A 222 11.18 12.45 11.11
CA TYR A 222 12.10 11.93 12.12
C TYR A 222 11.54 12.06 13.55
N LYS A 223 10.97 13.21 13.87
CA LYS A 223 10.29 13.42 15.17
C LYS A 223 9.06 12.55 15.34
N TYR A 224 8.29 12.36 14.26
CA TYR A 224 7.12 11.49 14.27
C TYR A 224 7.51 10.05 14.52
N LEU A 225 8.56 9.55 13.85
CA LEU A 225 9.13 8.23 14.05
C LEU A 225 9.42 7.97 15.53
N HIS A 226 10.18 8.84 16.19
CA HIS A 226 10.50 8.68 17.62
C HIS A 226 9.28 8.78 18.53
N SER A 227 8.31 9.60 18.18
CA SER A 227 7.04 9.67 18.90
C SER A 227 6.25 8.35 18.78
N LEU A 228 6.30 7.72 17.61
CA LEU A 228 5.68 6.42 17.37
C LEU A 228 6.40 5.31 18.12
N GLN A 229 7.74 5.28 18.11
CA GLN A 229 8.55 4.35 18.90
C GLN A 229 8.23 4.47 20.38
N LEU A 230 8.21 5.67 20.92
CA LEU A 230 7.85 5.92 22.32
C LEU A 230 6.44 5.43 22.65
N ARG A 231 5.47 5.71 21.77
CA ARG A 231 4.09 5.22 21.93
C ARG A 231 4.03 3.70 22.00
N MET A 232 4.75 3.01 21.12
CA MET A 232 4.79 1.56 21.07
C MET A 232 5.51 0.98 22.28
N ALA A 233 6.67 1.52 22.68
CA ALA A 233 7.41 1.10 23.86
C ALA A 233 6.58 1.22 25.14
N MET A 234 5.84 2.32 25.30
CA MET A 234 4.95 2.51 26.44
C MET A 234 3.80 1.49 26.52
N ARG A 235 3.41 0.90 25.41
CA ARG A 235 2.36 -0.14 25.40
C ARG A 235 2.86 -1.48 25.89
N ILE A 236 4.12 -1.80 25.63
CA ILE A 236 4.71 -3.10 25.93
C ILE A 236 5.60 -3.11 27.18
N VAL A 237 5.79 -1.97 27.83
CA VAL A 237 6.73 -1.78 28.95
C VAL A 237 6.58 -2.78 30.11
N TYR A 238 5.36 -3.30 30.33
CA TYR A 238 5.10 -4.28 31.38
C TYR A 238 5.16 -5.73 30.90
N VAL A 239 5.21 -5.96 29.61
CA VAL A 239 5.17 -7.31 28.99
C VAL A 239 6.53 -7.68 28.42
N LYS A 240 7.19 -6.72 27.80
CA LYS A 240 8.48 -6.86 27.11
C LYS A 240 9.34 -5.60 27.32
N PRO A 241 9.80 -5.34 28.57
CA PRO A 241 10.58 -4.14 28.87
C PRO A 241 11.95 -4.10 28.20
N GLU A 242 12.42 -5.23 27.64
CA GLU A 242 13.69 -5.37 26.92
C GLU A 242 13.62 -4.94 25.44
N LEU A 243 12.42 -4.76 24.84
CA LEU A 243 12.21 -4.23 23.49
C LEU A 243 12.11 -2.71 23.52
#